data_542a6878210da4bbb0800c44136e97ce
#
_entry.id   542a6878210da4bbb0800c44136e97ce
#
_cell.length_a   1.000
_cell.length_b   1.000
_cell.length_c   1.000
_cell.angle_alpha   90.00
_cell.angle_beta   90.00
_cell.angle_gamma   90.00
#
_symmetry.space_group_name_H-M   'P 1'
#
loop_
_entity.id
_entity.type
_entity.pdbx_description
1 polymer ?
#
loop_
_entity_poly.entity_id
_entity_poly.type
_entity_poly.pdbx_seq_one_letter_code
_entity_poly.pdbx_strand_id
1 'polypeptide(L)'
;KSNKISLYYKSNYAVTNWLNLNAGVDVRMGRSYTPNSGYTSYTLQQRYERILDADGNHYTSPYVNVDTSPSYNGSVVRKAEGVSPYRTFGFNVLDALEESITKSHDVSIRPFVSLQARFLKMFKYNFMYQYEWNKGKSELFESENTYVMRMLYNSMVDTNGKAQLPQGGRF
;
A
#
# COMPACT_ATOMS: atom_id res chain seq x y z
N LYS A 1 8.50 1.10 5.22
CA LYS A 1 9.40 0.02 5.69
C LYS A 1 9.27 -1.16 4.74
N SER A 2 10.40 -1.73 4.27
CA SER A 2 10.41 -2.86 3.35
C SER A 2 11.40 -3.92 3.82
N ASN A 3 10.96 -5.17 3.81
CA ASN A 3 11.80 -6.33 4.10
C ASN A 3 11.74 -7.27 2.90
N LYS A 4 12.91 -7.76 2.45
CA LYS A 4 13.02 -8.73 1.36
C LYS A 4 13.92 -9.88 1.80
N ILE A 5 13.48 -11.08 1.51
CA ILE A 5 14.23 -12.31 1.74
C ILE A 5 14.36 -12.99 0.38
N SER A 6 15.55 -13.39 0.03
CA SER A 6 15.81 -14.16 -1.17
C SER A 6 16.63 -15.40 -0.85
N LEU A 7 16.24 -16.52 -1.40
CA LEU A 7 16.92 -17.80 -1.32
C LEU A 7 17.21 -18.25 -2.75
N TYR A 8 18.47 -18.50 -3.04
CA TYR A 8 18.91 -19.06 -4.30
C TYR A 8 19.61 -20.39 -4.05
N TYR A 9 19.13 -21.42 -4.71
CA TYR A 9 19.77 -22.74 -4.70
C TYR A 9 20.06 -23.19 -6.12
N LYS A 10 21.24 -23.71 -6.36
CA LYS A 10 21.64 -24.28 -7.64
C LYS A 10 22.49 -25.54 -7.39
N SER A 11 22.17 -26.58 -8.12
CA SER A 11 22.93 -27.81 -8.15
C SER A 11 23.38 -28.14 -9.57
N ASN A 12 24.62 -28.60 -9.71
CA ASN A 12 25.19 -29.05 -10.97
C ASN A 12 25.47 -30.55 -10.85
N TYR A 13 24.98 -31.30 -11.81
CA TYR A 13 25.11 -32.73 -11.85
C TYR A 13 25.68 -33.20 -13.19
N ALA A 14 26.85 -33.80 -13.17
CA ALA A 14 27.44 -34.45 -14.34
C ALA A 14 26.83 -35.86 -14.47
N VAL A 15 25.83 -36.00 -15.35
CA VAL A 15 25.13 -37.28 -15.59
C VAL A 15 26.04 -38.22 -16.30
N THR A 16 26.79 -37.73 -17.28
CA THR A 16 27.83 -38.46 -18.04
C THR A 16 28.92 -37.48 -18.47
N ASN A 17 30.01 -37.98 -19.06
CA ASN A 17 31.11 -37.15 -19.55
C ASN A 17 30.69 -36.19 -20.68
N TRP A 18 29.53 -36.41 -21.29
CA TRP A 18 28.99 -35.61 -22.38
C TRP A 18 27.70 -34.86 -22.01
N LEU A 19 27.10 -35.17 -20.83
CA LEU A 19 25.82 -34.59 -20.40
C LEU A 19 25.92 -34.03 -18.98
N ASN A 20 25.69 -32.70 -18.88
CA ASN A 20 25.59 -31.98 -17.61
C ASN A 20 24.16 -31.45 -17.43
N LEU A 21 23.64 -31.63 -16.24
CA LEU A 21 22.36 -31.11 -15.81
C LEU A 21 22.59 -30.09 -14.70
N ASN A 22 22.00 -28.91 -14.86
CA ASN A 22 21.92 -27.91 -13.79
C ASN A 22 20.47 -27.71 -13.42
N ALA A 23 20.14 -27.73 -12.16
CA ALA A 23 18.82 -27.42 -11.66
C ALA A 23 18.93 -26.47 -10.48
N GLY A 24 17.97 -25.59 -10.34
CA GLY A 24 17.94 -24.67 -9.23
C GLY A 24 16.61 -23.99 -9.05
N VAL A 25 16.52 -23.21 -7.98
CA VAL A 25 15.36 -22.43 -7.64
C VAL A 25 15.80 -21.07 -7.07
N ASP A 26 15.13 -20.01 -7.50
CA ASP A 26 15.23 -18.67 -6.93
C ASP A 26 13.88 -18.36 -6.27
N VAL A 27 13.87 -18.16 -4.97
CA VAL A 27 12.70 -17.81 -4.19
C VAL A 27 12.90 -16.41 -3.62
N ARG A 28 11.96 -15.53 -3.84
CA ARG A 28 11.96 -14.16 -3.31
C ARG A 28 10.65 -13.91 -2.59
N MET A 29 10.75 -13.35 -1.39
CA MET A 29 9.61 -12.94 -0.59
C MET A 29 9.81 -11.49 -0.18
N GLY A 30 8.83 -10.66 -0.47
CA GLY A 30 8.81 -9.25 -0.12
C GLY A 30 7.64 -8.91 0.79
N ARG A 31 7.88 -8.01 1.74
CA ARG A 31 6.84 -7.34 2.52
C ARG A 31 7.16 -5.87 2.58
N SER A 32 6.22 -5.02 2.22
CA SER A 32 6.37 -3.59 2.35
C SER A 32 5.17 -2.95 3.06
N TYR A 33 5.49 -1.93 3.85
CA TYR A 33 4.54 -1.06 4.52
C TYR A 33 4.84 0.36 4.05
N THR A 34 3.95 0.92 3.27
CA THR A 34 4.13 2.24 2.67
C THR A 34 2.96 3.13 3.10
N PRO A 35 3.23 4.29 3.72
CA PRO A 35 2.19 5.29 3.95
C PRO A 35 1.52 5.66 2.63
N ASN A 36 0.23 5.91 2.67
CA ASN A 36 -0.50 6.33 1.49
C ASN A 36 -0.15 7.79 1.17
N SER A 37 0.63 8.01 0.10
CA SER A 37 1.06 9.33 -0.33
C SER A 37 -0.04 10.18 -0.99
N GLY A 38 -1.22 9.63 -1.19
CA GLY A 38 -2.36 10.38 -1.76
C GLY A 38 -2.77 11.59 -0.93
N TYR A 39 -2.46 11.56 0.37
CA TYR A 39 -2.74 12.67 1.30
C TYR A 39 -1.66 13.76 1.33
N THR A 40 -0.54 13.58 0.67
CA THR A 40 0.50 14.62 0.55
C THR A 40 0.15 15.66 -0.52
N SER A 41 -1.02 15.57 -1.11
CA SER A 41 -1.49 16.55 -2.08
C SER A 41 -1.62 17.92 -1.43
N TYR A 42 -0.97 18.92 -2.01
CA TYR A 42 -1.03 20.33 -1.61
C TYR A 42 -2.45 20.94 -1.61
N THR A 43 -3.42 20.19 -2.08
CA THR A 43 -4.83 20.63 -2.12
C THR A 43 -5.52 20.52 -0.77
N LEU A 44 -5.00 19.73 0.18
CA LEU A 44 -5.62 19.51 1.48
C LEU A 44 -5.02 20.38 2.59
N GLN A 45 -3.84 20.96 2.37
CA GLN A 45 -3.19 21.81 3.35
C GLN A 45 -2.64 23.08 2.68
N GLN A 46 -2.78 24.22 3.33
CA GLN A 46 -2.28 25.48 2.79
C GLN A 46 -0.75 25.54 2.93
N ARG A 47 -0.09 26.20 1.98
CA ARG A 47 1.39 26.23 1.84
C ARG A 47 2.14 26.74 3.07
N TYR A 48 1.52 27.58 3.91
CA TYR A 48 2.14 28.19 5.10
C TYR A 48 1.52 27.71 6.41
N GLU A 49 0.74 26.65 6.36
CA GLU A 49 0.05 26.12 7.51
C GLU A 49 1.00 25.30 8.37
N ARG A 50 0.88 25.44 9.69
CA ARG A 50 1.68 24.65 10.63
C ARG A 50 1.22 23.20 10.62
N ILE A 51 2.19 22.29 10.61
CA ILE A 51 1.95 20.85 10.74
C ILE A 51 1.99 20.44 12.23
N LEU A 52 2.82 21.15 13.01
CA LEU A 52 2.95 20.97 14.46
C LEU A 52 2.57 22.24 15.19
N ASP A 53 2.04 22.10 16.40
CA ASP A 53 1.83 23.20 17.32
C ASP A 53 3.14 23.66 18.00
N ALA A 54 3.06 24.61 18.94
CA ALA A 54 4.22 25.13 19.66
C ALA A 54 4.85 24.08 20.60
N ASP A 55 4.08 23.09 21.01
CA ASP A 55 4.49 22.02 21.94
C ASP A 55 4.97 20.76 21.18
N GLY A 56 4.94 20.79 19.84
CA GLY A 56 5.36 19.69 18.98
C GLY A 56 4.29 18.62 18.72
N ASN A 57 3.03 18.85 19.11
CA ASN A 57 1.93 17.97 18.80
C ASN A 57 1.39 18.24 17.38
N HIS A 58 0.70 17.29 16.81
CA HIS A 58 0.09 17.43 15.48
C HIS A 58 -0.99 18.52 15.50
N TYR A 59 -0.80 19.55 14.69
CA TYR A 59 -1.77 20.63 14.55
C TYR A 59 -2.82 20.28 13.50
N THR A 60 -4.06 20.16 13.93
CA THR A 60 -5.18 19.89 13.02
C THR A 60 -5.64 21.20 12.39
N SER A 61 -5.43 21.33 11.08
CA SER A 61 -5.90 22.49 10.33
C SER A 61 -7.43 22.49 10.20
N PRO A 62 -8.09 23.57 10.64
CA PRO A 62 -9.51 23.73 10.42
C PRO A 62 -9.84 24.23 8.97
N TYR A 63 -8.82 24.62 8.22
CA TYR A 63 -8.97 25.25 6.90
C TYR A 63 -8.79 24.26 5.73
N VAL A 64 -9.18 23.03 5.92
CA VAL A 64 -9.25 22.11 4.79
C VAL A 64 -10.15 22.71 3.72
N ASN A 65 -9.71 22.61 2.48
CA ASN A 65 -10.37 23.26 1.32
C ASN A 65 -11.78 22.65 1.10
N VAL A 66 -12.70 23.03 1.98
CA VAL A 66 -14.05 22.50 2.04
C VAL A 66 -14.86 22.97 0.82
N ASP A 67 -14.42 24.10 0.23
CA ASP A 67 -15.08 24.67 -0.93
C ASP A 67 -14.86 23.86 -2.21
N THR A 68 -13.88 22.96 -2.22
CA THR A 68 -13.63 22.04 -3.36
C THR A 68 -14.29 20.68 -3.20
N SER A 69 -14.85 20.36 -2.04
CA SER A 69 -15.61 19.13 -1.85
C SER A 69 -17.02 19.26 -2.43
N PRO A 70 -17.42 18.44 -3.40
CA PRO A 70 -18.79 18.48 -3.95
C PRO A 70 -19.85 18.13 -2.90
N SER A 71 -19.47 17.56 -1.76
CA SER A 71 -20.39 17.09 -0.72
C SER A 71 -20.59 18.07 0.42
N TYR A 72 -19.72 19.09 0.58
CA TYR A 72 -19.78 20.01 1.72
C TYR A 72 -19.47 21.45 1.27
N ASN A 73 -20.36 22.38 1.59
CA ASN A 73 -20.03 23.79 1.51
C ASN A 73 -19.46 24.27 2.87
N GLY A 74 -18.61 25.29 2.85
CA GLY A 74 -17.91 25.77 4.04
C GLY A 74 -18.87 26.25 5.16
N SER A 75 -20.11 26.60 4.86
CA SER A 75 -21.12 27.01 5.86
C SER A 75 -21.65 25.80 6.65
N VAL A 76 -21.82 24.66 5.99
CA VAL A 76 -22.25 23.39 6.64
C VAL A 76 -21.15 22.89 7.56
N VAL A 77 -19.91 22.89 7.09
CA VAL A 77 -18.75 22.44 7.89
C VAL A 77 -18.60 23.30 9.15
N ARG A 78 -18.65 24.62 9.02
CA ARG A 78 -18.54 25.53 10.17
C ARG A 78 -19.64 25.34 11.21
N LYS A 79 -20.83 24.90 10.80
CA LYS A 79 -21.95 24.61 11.72
C LYS A 79 -21.85 23.22 12.35
N ALA A 80 -21.25 22.28 11.65
CA ALA A 80 -21.15 20.88 12.08
C ALA A 80 -19.89 20.58 12.87
N GLU A 81 -18.81 21.38 12.73
CA GLU A 81 -17.56 21.17 13.49
C GLU A 81 -17.81 21.26 15.00
N GLY A 82 -17.39 20.24 15.72
CA GLY A 82 -17.57 20.11 17.16
C GLY A 82 -18.97 19.74 17.62
N VAL A 83 -19.93 19.52 16.71
CA VAL A 83 -21.30 19.12 17.01
C VAL A 83 -21.47 17.61 16.81
N SER A 84 -21.85 16.89 17.87
CA SER A 84 -22.18 15.46 17.76
C SER A 84 -23.39 15.25 16.83
N PRO A 85 -23.36 14.21 15.92
CA PRO A 85 -22.42 13.12 15.83
C PRO A 85 -21.28 13.33 14.82
N TYR A 86 -21.14 14.54 14.26
CA TYR A 86 -20.11 14.81 13.27
C TYR A 86 -18.69 14.62 13.84
N ARG A 87 -17.83 14.00 13.05
CA ARG A 87 -16.39 13.94 13.31
C ARG A 87 -15.72 15.18 12.78
N THR A 88 -14.57 15.57 13.34
CA THR A 88 -13.85 16.77 12.91
C THR A 88 -13.56 16.78 11.41
N PHE A 89 -13.74 17.93 10.79
CA PHE A 89 -13.42 18.19 9.39
C PHE A 89 -11.96 18.63 9.20
N GLY A 90 -11.22 18.83 10.30
CA GLY A 90 -9.83 19.25 10.23
C GLY A 90 -8.92 18.18 9.64
N PHE A 91 -7.73 18.60 9.18
CA PHE A 91 -6.75 17.74 8.53
C PHE A 91 -5.35 17.97 9.11
N ASN A 92 -4.60 16.90 9.31
CA ASN A 92 -3.17 16.93 9.52
C ASN A 92 -2.50 15.87 8.63
N VAL A 93 -1.48 16.26 7.90
CA VAL A 93 -0.80 15.36 6.95
C VAL A 93 -0.04 14.24 7.65
N LEU A 94 0.49 14.48 8.85
CA LEU A 94 1.22 13.46 9.62
C LEU A 94 0.27 12.36 10.09
N ASP A 95 -0.87 12.74 10.68
CA ASP A 95 -1.91 11.78 11.06
C ASP A 95 -2.38 10.95 9.86
N ALA A 96 -2.59 11.60 8.72
CA ALA A 96 -3.01 10.91 7.50
C ALA A 96 -1.97 9.90 6.99
N LEU A 97 -0.67 10.21 7.13
CA LEU A 97 0.41 9.30 6.75
C LEU A 97 0.59 8.14 7.72
N GLU A 98 0.30 8.34 9.01
CA GLU A 98 0.39 7.31 10.03
C GLU A 98 -0.80 6.35 10.00
N GLU A 99 -1.99 6.86 9.71
CA GLU A 99 -3.24 6.12 9.77
C GLU A 99 -3.66 5.46 8.46
N SER A 100 -3.03 5.84 7.34
CA SER A 100 -3.29 5.24 6.04
C SER A 100 -2.05 4.50 5.53
N ILE A 101 -2.11 3.17 5.50
CA ILE A 101 -0.96 2.32 5.20
C ILE A 101 -1.31 1.28 4.15
N THR A 102 -0.52 1.25 3.08
CA THR A 102 -0.55 0.15 2.10
C THR A 102 0.40 -0.96 2.55
N LYS A 103 -0.14 -2.15 2.73
CA LYS A 103 0.58 -3.38 3.04
C LYS A 103 0.68 -4.22 1.79
N SER A 104 1.89 -4.49 1.32
CA SER A 104 2.11 -5.35 0.16
C SER A 104 2.94 -6.58 0.54
N HIS A 105 2.53 -7.72 0.00
CA HIS A 105 3.21 -8.99 0.13
C HIS A 105 3.41 -9.57 -1.25
N ASP A 106 4.62 -9.93 -1.59
CA ASP A 106 4.99 -10.55 -2.86
C ASP A 106 5.81 -11.81 -2.63
N VAL A 107 5.49 -12.81 -3.40
CA VAL A 107 6.24 -14.07 -3.46
C VAL A 107 6.52 -14.38 -4.92
N SER A 108 7.77 -14.63 -5.24
CA SER A 108 8.24 -15.05 -6.55
C SER A 108 9.04 -16.32 -6.42
N ILE A 109 8.71 -17.33 -7.21
CA ILE A 109 9.39 -18.61 -7.23
C ILE A 109 9.77 -18.90 -8.69
N ARG A 110 11.06 -19.12 -8.93
CA ARG A 110 11.64 -19.40 -10.25
C ARG A 110 12.46 -20.68 -10.22
N PRO A 111 11.87 -21.85 -10.36
CA PRO A 111 12.62 -23.06 -10.67
C PRO A 111 13.17 -23.00 -12.09
N PHE A 112 14.37 -23.51 -12.27
CA PHE A 112 14.99 -23.64 -13.59
C PHE A 112 15.74 -24.94 -13.71
N VAL A 113 15.80 -25.42 -14.93
CA VAL A 113 16.61 -26.57 -15.31
C VAL A 113 17.38 -26.21 -16.58
N SER A 114 18.65 -26.53 -16.62
CA SER A 114 19.41 -26.40 -17.85
C SER A 114 20.20 -27.67 -18.15
N LEU A 115 20.24 -28.02 -19.40
CA LEU A 115 20.83 -29.23 -19.90
C LEU A 115 21.92 -28.84 -20.91
N GLN A 116 23.11 -29.37 -20.71
CA GLN A 116 24.24 -29.13 -21.60
C GLN A 116 24.76 -30.46 -22.09
N ALA A 117 24.61 -30.72 -23.41
CA ALA A 117 25.07 -31.94 -24.04
C ALA A 117 26.18 -31.63 -25.06
N ARG A 118 27.22 -32.46 -25.04
CA ARG A 118 28.34 -32.42 -26.01
C ARG A 118 28.38 -33.74 -26.78
N PHE A 119 28.24 -33.70 -28.08
CA PHE A 119 28.27 -34.89 -28.92
C PHE A 119 29.15 -34.68 -30.16
N LEU A 120 29.71 -35.75 -30.64
CA LEU A 120 30.66 -35.79 -31.79
C LEU A 120 31.84 -34.82 -31.69
N LYS A 121 32.30 -34.51 -30.43
CA LYS A 121 33.37 -33.56 -30.10
C LYS A 121 33.23 -32.14 -30.68
N MET A 122 32.35 -31.95 -31.66
CA MET A 122 32.14 -30.65 -32.36
C MET A 122 30.86 -29.94 -31.97
N PHE A 123 29.87 -30.67 -31.50
CA PHE A 123 28.58 -30.10 -31.22
C PHE A 123 28.36 -29.91 -29.73
N LYS A 124 27.91 -28.70 -29.35
CA LYS A 124 27.49 -28.36 -27.99
C LYS A 124 26.05 -27.88 -28.06
N TYR A 125 25.16 -28.59 -27.40
CA TYR A 125 23.76 -28.24 -27.26
C TYR A 125 23.51 -27.75 -25.84
N ASN A 126 22.85 -26.58 -25.71
CA ASN A 126 22.42 -26.04 -24.44
C ASN A 126 20.92 -25.81 -24.51
N PHE A 127 20.21 -26.40 -23.58
CA PHE A 127 18.79 -26.19 -23.35
C PHE A 127 18.58 -25.61 -21.98
N MET A 128 17.70 -24.62 -21.83
CA MET A 128 17.30 -24.07 -20.54
C MET A 128 15.79 -23.90 -20.52
N TYR A 129 15.19 -24.37 -19.47
CA TYR A 129 13.80 -24.18 -19.15
C TYR A 129 13.67 -23.50 -17.80
N GLN A 130 12.88 -22.44 -17.71
CA GLN A 130 12.60 -21.72 -16.49
C GLN A 130 11.10 -21.47 -16.40
N TYR A 131 10.55 -21.75 -15.24
CA TYR A 131 9.19 -21.41 -14.90
C TYR A 131 9.20 -20.29 -13.86
N GLU A 132 8.31 -19.32 -13.99
CA GLU A 132 8.17 -18.24 -13.03
C GLU A 132 6.74 -18.19 -12.51
N TRP A 133 6.61 -18.24 -11.19
CA TRP A 133 5.36 -18.06 -10.51
C TRP A 133 5.47 -16.88 -9.55
N ASN A 134 4.55 -15.92 -9.73
CA ASN A 134 4.49 -14.71 -8.92
C ASN A 134 3.10 -14.59 -8.29
N LYS A 135 3.07 -14.27 -7.00
CA LYS A 135 1.86 -13.91 -6.28
C LYS A 135 2.10 -12.64 -5.49
N GLY A 136 1.34 -11.60 -5.83
CA GLY A 136 1.32 -10.33 -5.10
C GLY A 136 -0.03 -10.12 -4.44
N LYS A 137 -0.03 -9.54 -3.24
CA LYS A 137 -1.21 -9.05 -2.53
C LYS A 137 -0.90 -7.67 -2.00
N SER A 138 -1.76 -6.69 -2.32
CA SER A 138 -1.69 -5.35 -1.78
C SER A 138 -3.01 -5.03 -1.09
N GLU A 139 -2.93 -4.53 0.13
CA GLU A 139 -4.07 -4.14 0.95
C GLU A 139 -3.86 -2.70 1.41
N LEU A 140 -4.81 -1.84 1.12
CA LEU A 140 -4.88 -0.51 1.70
C LEU A 140 -5.66 -0.62 3.03
N PHE A 141 -5.03 -0.23 4.11
CA PHE A 141 -5.65 -0.06 5.40
C PHE A 141 -5.81 1.42 5.69
N GLU A 142 -7.03 1.85 5.95
CA GLU A 142 -7.36 3.19 6.40
C GLU A 142 -8.04 3.12 7.76
N SER A 143 -7.47 3.80 8.75
CA SER A 143 -8.07 3.96 10.06
C SER A 143 -9.37 4.77 9.96
N GLU A 144 -10.30 4.55 10.86
CA GLU A 144 -11.52 5.35 10.97
C GLU A 144 -11.26 6.85 11.27
N ASN A 145 -10.05 7.19 11.74
CA ASN A 145 -9.63 8.54 12.03
C ASN A 145 -9.03 9.26 10.82
N THR A 146 -8.75 8.55 9.71
CA THR A 146 -8.28 9.22 8.50
C THR A 146 -9.30 10.26 8.01
N TYR A 147 -8.80 11.30 7.36
CA TYR A 147 -9.66 12.36 6.83
C TYR A 147 -10.76 11.80 5.93
N VAL A 148 -10.42 10.86 5.03
CA VAL A 148 -11.40 10.26 4.10
C VAL A 148 -12.48 9.50 4.84
N MET A 149 -12.13 8.70 5.85
CA MET A 149 -13.10 7.92 6.61
C MET A 149 -13.99 8.84 7.48
N ARG A 150 -13.45 9.90 8.05
CA ARG A 150 -14.23 10.91 8.77
C ARG A 150 -15.22 11.64 7.84
N MET A 151 -14.77 12.01 6.63
CA MET A 151 -15.66 12.64 5.64
C MET A 151 -16.74 11.67 5.17
N LEU A 152 -16.38 10.41 4.94
CA LEU A 152 -17.36 9.38 4.57
C LEU A 152 -18.40 9.18 5.69
N TYR A 153 -17.96 9.10 6.94
CA TYR A 153 -18.86 9.03 8.10
C TYR A 153 -19.78 10.24 8.16
N ASN A 154 -19.23 11.44 8.05
CA ASN A 154 -19.99 12.68 8.10
C ASN A 154 -21.04 12.77 6.97
N SER A 155 -20.75 12.19 5.80
CA SER A 155 -21.69 12.12 4.68
C SER A 155 -22.89 11.22 4.94
N MET A 156 -22.79 10.31 5.89
CA MET A 156 -23.85 9.38 6.28
C MET A 156 -24.71 9.90 7.45
N VAL A 157 -24.41 11.08 7.94
CA VAL A 157 -25.24 11.72 8.96
C VAL A 157 -26.48 12.36 8.30
N ASP A 158 -27.66 11.93 8.69
CA ASP A 158 -28.91 12.45 8.15
C ASP A 158 -29.27 13.85 8.72
N THR A 159 -30.32 14.43 8.20
CA THR A 159 -30.83 15.76 8.63
C THR A 159 -31.28 15.79 10.10
N ASN A 160 -31.52 14.65 10.70
CA ASN A 160 -31.90 14.52 12.10
C ASN A 160 -30.67 14.31 13.02
N GLY A 161 -29.46 14.37 12.47
CA GLY A 161 -28.24 14.16 13.22
C GLY A 161 -27.98 12.70 13.60
N LYS A 162 -28.54 11.73 12.86
CA LYS A 162 -28.32 10.30 13.11
C LYS A 162 -27.41 9.74 12.01
N ALA A 163 -26.32 9.07 12.41
CA ALA A 163 -25.46 8.40 11.48
C ALA A 163 -26.12 7.10 10.97
N GLN A 164 -26.26 7.00 9.64
CA GLN A 164 -26.81 5.83 8.95
C GLN A 164 -25.66 5.00 8.40
N LEU A 165 -25.04 4.19 9.26
CA LEU A 165 -23.95 3.32 8.87
C LEU A 165 -24.48 2.10 8.10
N PRO A 166 -23.73 1.57 7.10
CA PRO A 166 -24.07 0.33 6.45
C PRO A 166 -24.19 -0.82 7.45
N GLN A 167 -25.11 -1.73 7.20
CA GLN A 167 -25.26 -2.92 8.05
C GLN A 167 -23.95 -3.73 8.04
N GLY A 168 -23.40 -3.95 9.25
CA GLY A 168 -22.12 -4.67 9.42
C GLY A 168 -20.89 -3.82 9.65
N GLY A 169 -20.98 -2.48 9.58
CA GLY A 169 -19.90 -1.55 9.98
C GLY A 169 -18.58 -1.72 9.22
N ARG A 170 -18.63 -2.33 8.03
CA ARG A 170 -17.48 -2.45 7.13
C ARG A 170 -17.71 -1.59 5.89
N PHE A 171 -16.73 -0.76 5.59
CA PHE A 171 -16.63 0.00 4.35
C PHE A 171 -15.71 -0.71 3.36
#